data_9c9e9975f9d8d886fff520c7bccd6c3e
#
_entry.id   9c9e9975f9d8d886fff520c7bccd6c3e
#
_cell.length_a   1.000
_cell.length_b   1.000
_cell.length_c   1.000
_cell.angle_alpha   90.00
_cell.angle_beta   90.00
_cell.angle_gamma   90.00
#
_symmetry.space_group_name_H-M   'P 1'
#
loop_
_entity.id
_entity.type
_entity.pdbx_description
1 polymer ?
#
loop_
_entity_poly.entity_id
_entity_poly.type
_entity_poly.pdbx_seq_one_letter_code
_entity_poly.pdbx_strand_id
1 'polypeptide(L)'
;MSNIDPLRWYALMAKPRQEARVAGSLAARGLEVFLPTYSHRDRGSGRWLTHPFFPRYLFARFDWERTGWAAVQWTTGLSQVVGFDGRPAWLDDALIRHWRQRLELLDGDDFTRLKAGDRVQVQSGPFRDYEAVFDRHLNGQSRVAILVDILGRKTSVQVPAVDVNLVA
;
A
#
# COMPACT_ATOMS: atom_id res chain seq x y z
N MET A 1 -8.13 -19.27 27.68
CA MET A 1 -8.35 -17.86 27.30
C MET A 1 -7.36 -17.53 26.20
N SER A 2 -7.84 -17.41 25.00
CA SER A 2 -6.98 -17.01 23.86
C SER A 2 -6.51 -15.57 24.12
N ASN A 3 -5.22 -15.43 24.29
CA ASN A 3 -4.57 -14.12 24.42
C ASN A 3 -4.64 -13.44 23.04
N ILE A 4 -5.75 -12.82 22.73
CA ILE A 4 -5.90 -12.06 21.50
C ILE A 4 -4.99 -10.85 21.66
N ASP A 5 -3.93 -10.80 20.88
CA ASP A 5 -3.05 -9.63 20.83
C ASP A 5 -3.91 -8.39 20.53
N PRO A 6 -4.00 -7.43 21.45
CA PRO A 6 -4.83 -6.23 21.25
C PRO A 6 -4.25 -5.29 20.20
N LEU A 7 -3.00 -5.52 19.79
CA LEU A 7 -2.34 -4.71 18.77
C LEU A 7 -2.90 -5.03 17.38
N ARG A 8 -3.35 -4.00 16.69
CA ARG A 8 -3.87 -4.11 15.33
C ARG A 8 -3.21 -3.08 14.43
N TRP A 9 -3.10 -3.41 13.15
CA TRP A 9 -2.71 -2.47 12.12
C TRP A 9 -3.89 -1.62 11.69
N TYR A 10 -3.71 -0.32 11.71
CA TYR A 10 -4.70 0.64 11.23
C TYR A 10 -4.16 1.42 10.05
N ALA A 11 -5.02 1.68 9.08
CA ALA A 11 -4.70 2.54 7.95
C ALA A 11 -4.88 4.00 8.34
N LEU A 12 -3.85 4.79 8.12
CA LEU A 12 -3.81 6.21 8.40
C LEU A 12 -3.70 6.98 7.09
N MET A 13 -4.43 8.08 7.00
CA MET A 13 -4.33 8.98 5.85
C MET A 13 -3.62 10.27 6.26
N ALA A 14 -2.49 10.52 5.64
CA ALA A 14 -1.74 11.76 5.82
C ALA A 14 -2.24 12.86 4.88
N LYS A 15 -1.94 14.10 5.21
CA LYS A 15 -2.01 15.20 4.26
C LYS A 15 -1.01 14.96 3.12
N PRO A 16 -1.24 15.52 1.92
CA PRO A 16 -0.34 15.31 0.80
C PRO A 16 1.12 15.60 1.15
N ARG A 17 2.01 14.70 0.80
CA ARG A 17 3.48 14.76 1.04
C ARG A 17 3.88 14.81 2.52
N GLN A 18 3.00 14.43 3.43
CA GLN A 18 3.29 14.39 4.87
C GLN A 18 3.48 12.97 5.41
N GLU A 19 3.48 11.96 4.57
CA GLU A 19 3.53 10.55 4.94
C GLU A 19 4.75 10.22 5.79
N ALA A 20 5.93 10.63 5.34
CA ALA A 20 7.18 10.38 6.06
C ALA A 20 7.24 11.12 7.41
N ARG A 21 6.69 12.35 7.46
CA ARG A 21 6.63 13.14 8.70
C ARG A 21 5.72 12.48 9.73
N VAL A 22 4.54 12.02 9.31
CA VAL A 22 3.61 11.30 10.18
C VAL A 22 4.24 10.01 10.66
N ALA A 23 4.83 9.23 9.76
CA ALA A 23 5.51 7.98 10.10
C ALA A 23 6.61 8.20 11.14
N GLY A 24 7.47 9.19 10.95
CA GLY A 24 8.53 9.54 11.89
C GLY A 24 8.01 9.97 13.26
N SER A 25 6.94 10.77 13.29
CA SER A 25 6.33 11.23 14.55
C SER A 25 5.71 10.08 15.35
N LEU A 26 5.04 9.15 14.69
CA LEU A 26 4.45 7.98 15.34
C LEU A 26 5.53 6.99 15.81
N ALA A 27 6.55 6.75 15.01
CA ALA A 27 7.68 5.90 15.39
C ALA A 27 8.44 6.47 16.61
N ALA A 28 8.64 7.78 16.68
CA ALA A 28 9.24 8.45 17.81
C ALA A 28 8.46 8.28 19.11
N ARG A 29 7.15 8.01 19.02
CA ARG A 29 6.30 7.69 20.18
C ARG A 29 6.27 6.19 20.52
N GLY A 30 7.08 5.38 19.83
CA GLY A 30 7.17 3.94 20.08
C GLY A 30 6.13 3.09 19.36
N LEU A 31 5.36 3.64 18.41
CA LEU A 31 4.46 2.86 17.60
C LEU A 31 5.22 2.15 16.47
N GLU A 32 4.82 0.92 16.17
CA GLU A 32 5.29 0.25 14.96
C GLU A 32 4.59 0.87 13.74
N VAL A 33 5.39 1.35 12.79
CA VAL A 33 4.87 2.05 11.61
C VAL A 33 5.36 1.36 10.34
N PHE A 34 4.49 1.25 9.37
CA PHE A 34 4.80 0.77 8.03
C PHE A 34 4.39 1.84 7.01
N LEU A 35 5.38 2.47 6.41
CA LEU A 35 5.22 3.36 5.27
C LEU A 35 5.75 2.64 4.03
N PRO A 36 4.88 2.01 3.22
CA PRO A 36 5.30 1.34 2.00
C PRO A 36 5.87 2.36 1.01
N THR A 37 7.11 2.18 0.64
CA THR A 37 7.80 3.02 -0.35
C THR A 37 8.49 2.15 -1.39
N TYR A 38 8.69 2.70 -2.56
CA TYR A 38 9.55 2.14 -3.58
C TYR A 38 10.52 3.21 -4.08
N SER A 39 11.67 2.78 -4.54
CA SER A 39 12.68 3.68 -5.09
C SER A 39 12.94 3.31 -6.54
N HIS A 40 13.10 4.32 -7.39
CA HIS A 40 13.53 4.14 -8.76
C HIS A 40 14.61 5.15 -9.10
N ARG A 41 15.41 4.83 -10.11
CA ARG A 41 16.41 5.74 -10.62
C ARG A 41 15.80 6.67 -11.67
N ASP A 42 15.84 7.95 -11.39
CA ASP A 42 15.40 8.95 -12.38
C ASP A 42 16.32 8.97 -13.60
N ARG A 43 15.74 8.78 -14.76
CA ARG A 43 16.49 8.69 -16.02
C ARG A 43 17.15 9.98 -16.45
N GLY A 44 16.60 11.11 -16.00
CA GLY A 44 17.12 12.43 -16.33
C GLY A 44 18.31 12.85 -15.46
N SER A 45 18.16 12.73 -14.14
CA SER A 45 19.16 13.16 -13.16
C SER A 45 20.10 12.04 -12.68
N GLY A 46 19.76 10.79 -12.93
CA GLY A 46 20.46 9.63 -12.41
C GLY A 46 20.34 9.41 -10.90
N ARG A 47 19.51 10.21 -10.24
CA ARG A 47 19.27 10.16 -8.79
C ARG A 47 18.25 9.09 -8.43
N TRP A 48 18.42 8.50 -7.24
CA TRP A 48 17.39 7.67 -6.64
C TRP A 48 16.28 8.54 -6.05
N LEU A 49 15.05 8.27 -6.46
CA LEU A 49 13.84 8.90 -5.96
C LEU A 49 13.02 7.86 -5.21
N THR A 50 12.57 8.22 -4.02
CA THR A 50 11.71 7.36 -3.20
C THR A 50 10.30 7.92 -3.15
N HIS A 51 9.33 7.09 -3.43
CA HIS A 51 7.92 7.45 -3.48
C HIS A 51 7.09 6.56 -2.54
N PRO A 52 6.03 7.11 -1.93
CA PRO A 52 5.04 6.29 -1.23
C PRO A 52 4.39 5.33 -2.22
N PHE A 53 4.29 4.07 -1.83
CA PHE A 53 3.60 3.04 -2.64
C PHE A 53 2.09 3.29 -2.70
N PHE A 54 1.52 3.71 -1.56
CA PHE A 54 0.15 4.20 -1.44
C PHE A 54 0.18 5.69 -1.08
N PRO A 55 0.09 6.62 -2.05
CA PRO A 55 0.13 8.04 -1.76
C PRO A 55 -0.87 8.44 -0.68
N ARG A 56 -0.41 9.16 0.32
CA ARG A 56 -1.13 9.61 1.50
C ARG A 56 -1.44 8.53 2.55
N TYR A 57 -1.15 7.26 2.29
CA TYR A 57 -1.45 6.18 3.24
C TYR A 57 -0.19 5.65 3.89
N LEU A 58 -0.31 5.38 5.18
CA LEU A 58 0.64 4.63 5.98
C LEU A 58 -0.13 3.77 6.97
N PHE A 59 0.58 2.86 7.60
CA PHE A 59 -0.01 1.91 8.53
C PHE A 59 0.72 1.98 9.86
N ALA A 60 -0.04 1.95 10.96
CA ALA A 60 0.53 1.91 12.30
C ALA A 60 -0.13 0.80 13.12
N ARG A 61 0.67 0.12 13.93
CA ARG A 61 0.21 -0.95 14.81
C ARG A 61 0.14 -0.45 16.24
N PHE A 62 -1.03 -0.49 16.80
CA PHE A 62 -1.26 -0.08 18.18
C PHE A 62 -2.54 -0.70 18.76
N ASP A 63 -2.66 -0.63 20.08
CA ASP A 63 -3.88 -0.99 20.78
C ASP A 63 -4.82 0.22 20.78
N TRP A 64 -5.93 0.09 20.08
CA TRP A 64 -6.90 1.18 19.96
C TRP A 64 -7.47 1.64 21.29
N GLU A 65 -7.72 0.71 22.21
CA GLU A 65 -8.31 1.02 23.51
C GLU A 65 -7.30 1.67 24.47
N ARG A 66 -6.06 1.20 24.47
CA ARG A 66 -5.01 1.72 25.37
C ARG A 66 -4.34 2.98 24.85
N THR A 67 -3.91 2.96 23.59
CA THR A 67 -3.25 4.11 22.97
C THR A 67 -4.26 5.20 22.64
N GLY A 68 -5.43 4.75 22.22
CA GLY A 68 -6.55 5.61 21.90
C GLY A 68 -6.40 6.46 20.65
N TRP A 69 -7.51 6.84 20.11
CA TRP A 69 -7.59 7.79 19.02
C TRP A 69 -6.88 9.12 19.34
N ALA A 70 -7.04 9.60 20.58
CA ALA A 70 -6.50 10.87 21.02
C ALA A 70 -4.97 10.97 20.87
N ALA A 71 -4.24 9.86 21.07
CA ALA A 71 -2.79 9.84 20.93
C ALA A 71 -2.32 9.91 19.48
N VAL A 72 -3.14 9.49 18.55
CA VAL A 72 -2.81 9.42 17.13
C VAL A 72 -3.33 10.62 16.35
N GLN A 73 -4.56 11.07 16.61
CA GLN A 73 -5.25 12.11 15.85
C GLN A 73 -4.51 13.46 15.79
N TRP A 74 -3.77 13.81 16.84
CA TRP A 74 -3.03 15.07 16.92
C TRP A 74 -1.63 15.01 16.32
N THR A 75 -1.33 13.95 15.58
CA THR A 75 -0.06 13.86 14.86
C THR A 75 -0.03 14.89 13.72
N THR A 76 0.96 15.75 13.76
CA THR A 76 1.12 16.80 12.72
C THR A 76 1.27 16.15 11.35
N GLY A 77 0.43 16.56 10.40
CA GLY A 77 0.41 16.01 9.05
C GLY A 77 -0.57 14.87 8.84
N LEU A 78 -1.13 14.31 9.91
CA LEU A 78 -2.21 13.32 9.81
C LEU A 78 -3.51 14.01 9.41
N SER A 79 -4.24 13.42 8.46
CA SER A 79 -5.57 13.86 8.06
C SER A 79 -6.65 13.11 8.82
N GLN A 80 -6.59 11.79 8.79
CA GLN A 80 -7.58 10.93 9.48
C GLN A 80 -7.08 9.50 9.64
N VAL A 81 -7.70 8.75 10.55
CA VAL A 81 -7.64 7.28 10.55
C VAL A 81 -8.75 6.78 9.63
N VAL A 82 -8.42 5.84 8.76
CA VAL A 82 -9.39 5.24 7.86
C VAL A 82 -10.35 4.36 8.65
N GLY A 83 -11.64 4.51 8.40
CA GLY A 83 -12.66 3.72 9.08
C GLY A 83 -14.03 3.89 8.46
N PHE A 84 -14.98 3.12 8.96
CA PHE A 84 -16.38 3.13 8.54
C PHE A 84 -17.27 3.22 9.77
N ASP A 85 -18.31 4.05 9.70
CA ASP A 85 -19.31 4.22 10.75
C ASP A 85 -18.70 4.52 12.15
N GLY A 86 -17.66 5.35 12.19
CA GLY A 86 -16.99 5.73 13.44
C GLY A 86 -16.09 4.66 14.03
N ARG A 87 -15.89 3.53 13.34
CA ARG A 87 -14.98 2.46 13.73
C ARG A 87 -13.75 2.44 12.83
N PRO A 88 -12.55 2.34 13.40
CA PRO A 88 -11.34 2.27 12.58
C PRO A 88 -11.29 0.94 11.83
N ALA A 89 -10.88 1.01 10.57
CA ALA A 89 -10.59 -0.17 9.76
C ALA A 89 -9.22 -0.71 10.15
N TRP A 90 -9.16 -1.96 10.57
CA TRP A 90 -7.91 -2.65 10.85
C TRP A 90 -7.57 -3.65 9.74
N LEU A 91 -6.27 -3.90 9.60
CA LEU A 91 -5.72 -4.82 8.62
C LEU A 91 -5.06 -6.01 9.33
N ASP A 92 -5.07 -7.14 8.64
CA ASP A 92 -4.42 -8.34 9.12
C ASP A 92 -2.89 -8.22 9.05
N ASP A 93 -2.21 -8.75 10.06
CA ASP A 93 -0.74 -8.85 10.06
C ASP A 93 -0.19 -9.57 8.82
N ALA A 94 -0.92 -10.57 8.33
CA ALA A 94 -0.53 -11.31 7.13
C ALA A 94 -0.47 -10.42 5.90
N LEU A 95 -1.39 -9.48 5.77
CA LEU A 95 -1.42 -8.53 4.64
C LEU A 95 -0.23 -7.57 4.70
N ILE A 96 0.08 -7.05 5.87
CA ILE A 96 1.25 -6.16 6.06
C ILE A 96 2.56 -6.91 5.78
N ARG A 97 2.70 -8.15 6.27
CA ARG A 97 3.86 -8.99 5.96
C ARG A 97 3.99 -9.27 4.46
N HIS A 98 2.87 -9.57 3.80
CA HIS A 98 2.84 -9.78 2.36
C HIS A 98 3.35 -8.56 1.60
N TRP A 99 2.86 -7.37 1.91
CA TRP A 99 3.33 -6.14 1.28
C TRP A 99 4.82 -5.86 1.55
N ARG A 100 5.29 -6.05 2.79
CA ARG A 100 6.72 -5.90 3.11
C ARG A 100 7.58 -6.81 2.25
N GLN A 101 7.25 -8.10 2.19
CA GLN A 101 8.00 -9.07 1.38
C GLN A 101 7.97 -8.73 -0.10
N ARG A 102 6.83 -8.32 -0.62
CA ARG A 102 6.70 -7.94 -2.03
C ARG A 102 7.55 -6.71 -2.38
N LEU A 103 7.53 -5.71 -1.52
CA LEU A 103 8.32 -4.48 -1.74
C LEU A 103 9.83 -4.71 -1.62
N GLU A 104 10.28 -5.67 -0.81
CA GLU A 104 11.69 -6.08 -0.73
C GLU A 104 12.15 -6.79 -1.99
N LEU A 105 11.27 -7.56 -2.63
CA LEU A 105 11.58 -8.32 -3.84
C LEU A 105 11.49 -7.47 -5.12
N LEU A 106 10.82 -6.34 -5.07
CA LEU A 106 10.59 -5.47 -6.21
C LEU A 106 11.65 -4.39 -6.25
N ASP A 107 12.54 -4.51 -7.24
CA ASP A 107 13.33 -3.35 -7.64
C ASP A 107 12.39 -2.31 -8.24
N GLY A 108 12.58 -1.04 -7.90
CA GLY A 108 11.74 0.06 -8.40
C GLY A 108 11.61 0.12 -9.93
N ASP A 109 12.56 -0.50 -10.63
CA ASP A 109 12.49 -0.67 -12.08
C ASP A 109 11.45 -1.69 -12.54
N ASP A 110 11.05 -2.64 -11.70
CA ASP A 110 10.08 -3.66 -12.09
C ASP A 110 8.67 -3.07 -12.31
N PHE A 111 8.32 -2.03 -11.56
CA PHE A 111 7.03 -1.34 -11.75
C PHE A 111 6.99 -0.48 -13.01
N THR A 112 8.13 0.02 -13.46
CA THR A 112 8.23 0.86 -14.66
C THR A 112 8.41 0.05 -15.94
N ARG A 113 8.67 -1.25 -15.83
CA ARG A 113 8.90 -2.15 -16.97
C ARG A 113 7.61 -2.67 -17.61
N LEU A 114 6.51 -2.70 -16.86
CA LEU A 114 5.23 -3.14 -17.41
C LEU A 114 4.78 -2.17 -18.51
N LYS A 115 4.48 -2.76 -19.66
CA LYS A 115 3.99 -2.03 -20.83
C LYS A 115 2.57 -2.46 -21.13
N ALA A 116 1.80 -1.54 -21.70
CA ALA A 116 0.45 -1.87 -22.18
C ALA A 116 0.49 -3.11 -23.11
N GLY A 117 -0.34 -4.08 -22.82
CA GLY A 117 -0.38 -5.35 -23.51
C GLY A 117 0.38 -6.50 -22.85
N ASP A 118 1.21 -6.23 -21.84
CA ASP A 118 1.91 -7.29 -21.10
C ASP A 118 0.91 -8.19 -20.35
N ARG A 119 1.18 -9.49 -20.40
CA ARG A 119 0.41 -10.46 -19.63
C ARG A 119 0.89 -10.45 -18.19
N VAL A 120 -0.04 -10.33 -17.28
CA VAL A 120 0.23 -10.26 -15.84
C VAL A 120 -0.68 -11.21 -15.07
N GLN A 121 -0.23 -11.62 -13.89
CA GLN A 121 -1.02 -12.41 -12.95
C GLN A 121 -1.19 -11.63 -11.66
N VAL A 122 -2.41 -11.64 -11.14
CA VAL A 122 -2.74 -11.01 -9.85
C VAL A 122 -2.41 -11.96 -8.72
N GLN A 123 -1.67 -11.49 -7.73
CA GLN A 123 -1.13 -12.32 -6.64
C GLN A 123 -1.98 -12.28 -5.38
N SER A 124 -2.82 -11.28 -5.20
CA SER A 124 -3.66 -11.14 -4.01
C SER A 124 -4.96 -10.39 -4.29
N GLY A 125 -5.85 -10.36 -3.30
CA GLY A 125 -7.13 -9.67 -3.37
C GLY A 125 -8.22 -10.46 -4.11
N PRO A 126 -9.34 -9.80 -4.48
CA PRO A 126 -10.49 -10.46 -5.12
C PRO A 126 -10.19 -11.09 -6.49
N PHE A 127 -9.14 -10.62 -7.15
CA PHE A 127 -8.69 -11.10 -8.46
C PHE A 127 -7.46 -12.00 -8.39
N ARG A 128 -7.15 -12.52 -7.21
CA ARG A 128 -6.02 -13.43 -7.03
C ARG A 128 -6.09 -14.59 -8.02
N ASP A 129 -4.91 -14.93 -8.58
CA ASP A 129 -4.70 -15.99 -9.57
C ASP A 129 -5.32 -15.72 -10.96
N TYR A 130 -5.96 -14.57 -11.15
CA TYR A 130 -6.43 -14.16 -12.47
C TYR A 130 -5.26 -13.74 -13.36
N GLU A 131 -5.26 -14.22 -14.58
CA GLU A 131 -4.45 -13.66 -15.66
C GLU A 131 -5.15 -12.44 -16.23
N ALA A 132 -4.37 -11.42 -16.51
CA ALA A 132 -4.87 -10.16 -17.03
C ALA A 132 -3.88 -9.56 -18.03
N VAL A 133 -4.27 -8.48 -18.66
CA VAL A 133 -3.41 -7.67 -19.53
C VAL A 133 -3.18 -6.33 -18.85
N PHE A 134 -1.92 -5.93 -18.73
CA PHE A 134 -1.59 -4.62 -18.19
C PHE A 134 -2.06 -3.53 -19.16
N ASP A 135 -2.79 -2.55 -18.64
CA ASP A 135 -3.28 -1.40 -19.41
C ASP A 135 -2.39 -0.16 -19.17
N ARG A 136 -2.36 0.34 -17.95
CA ARG A 136 -1.59 1.54 -17.61
C ARG A 136 -1.29 1.67 -16.13
N HIS A 137 -0.28 2.47 -15.83
CA HIS A 137 -0.05 2.98 -14.47
C HIS A 137 -1.07 4.07 -14.15
N LEU A 138 -1.54 4.06 -12.91
CA LEU A 138 -2.40 5.11 -12.38
C LEU A 138 -1.58 6.14 -11.60
N ASN A 139 -2.18 7.25 -11.26
CA ASN A 139 -1.52 8.33 -10.53
C ASN A 139 -0.84 7.79 -9.26
N GLY A 140 0.46 8.13 -9.13
CA GLY A 140 1.30 7.71 -8.01
C GLY A 140 1.96 6.34 -8.16
N GLN A 141 1.78 5.64 -9.28
CA GLN A 141 2.37 4.31 -9.60
C GLN A 141 2.09 3.19 -8.59
N SER A 142 1.39 3.49 -7.50
CA SER A 142 1.01 2.50 -6.49
C SER A 142 -0.13 1.58 -6.95
N ARG A 143 -0.88 2.01 -7.92
CA ARG A 143 -1.97 1.26 -8.54
C ARG A 143 -1.81 1.19 -10.04
N VAL A 144 -2.28 0.10 -10.57
CA VAL A 144 -2.30 -0.15 -12.02
C VAL A 144 -3.70 -0.51 -12.47
N ALA A 145 -4.03 -0.15 -13.70
CA ALA A 145 -5.21 -0.67 -14.38
C ALA A 145 -4.80 -1.91 -15.16
N ILE A 146 -5.55 -2.99 -14.98
CA ILE A 146 -5.41 -4.24 -15.71
C ILE A 146 -6.74 -4.60 -16.37
N LEU A 147 -6.68 -5.29 -17.47
CA LEU A 147 -7.85 -5.81 -18.16
C LEU A 147 -8.02 -7.28 -17.84
N VAL A 148 -9.04 -7.59 -17.06
CA VAL A 148 -9.41 -8.96 -16.69
C VAL A 148 -10.56 -9.42 -17.58
N ASP A 149 -10.50 -10.65 -18.05
CA ASP A 149 -11.62 -11.25 -18.76
C ASP A 149 -12.66 -11.76 -17.76
N ILE A 150 -13.79 -11.11 -17.73
CA ILE A 150 -14.92 -11.53 -16.90
C ILE A 150 -16.07 -11.91 -17.82
N LEU A 151 -16.37 -13.19 -17.90
CA LEU A 151 -17.45 -13.75 -18.74
C LEU A 151 -17.35 -13.32 -20.21
N GLY A 152 -16.15 -13.36 -20.77
CA GLY A 152 -15.91 -13.00 -22.17
C GLY A 152 -15.84 -11.50 -22.44
N ARG A 153 -15.83 -10.67 -21.38
CA ARG A 153 -15.70 -9.21 -21.51
C ARG A 153 -14.43 -8.74 -20.81
N LYS A 154 -13.59 -8.02 -21.53
CA LYS A 154 -12.44 -7.33 -20.93
C LYS A 154 -12.92 -6.17 -20.08
N THR A 155 -12.73 -6.31 -18.78
CA THR A 155 -13.15 -5.32 -17.79
C THR A 155 -11.90 -4.71 -17.16
N SER A 156 -11.84 -3.38 -17.17
CA SER A 156 -10.74 -2.66 -16.50
C SER A 156 -10.96 -2.67 -15.00
N VAL A 157 -9.98 -3.18 -14.27
CA VAL A 157 -9.96 -3.17 -12.79
C VAL A 157 -8.69 -2.52 -12.29
N GLN A 158 -8.77 -1.89 -11.14
CA GLN A 158 -7.63 -1.25 -10.49
C GLN A 158 -7.14 -2.11 -9.35
N VAL A 159 -5.88 -2.47 -9.39
CA VAL A 159 -5.23 -3.28 -8.36
C VAL A 159 -3.94 -2.59 -7.87
N PRO A 160 -3.48 -2.89 -6.65
CA PRO A 160 -2.17 -2.44 -6.22
C PRO A 160 -1.09 -3.02 -7.14
N ALA A 161 -0.13 -2.20 -7.54
CA ALA A 161 0.94 -2.64 -8.44
C ALA A 161 1.78 -3.79 -7.83
N VAL A 162 1.92 -3.82 -6.49
CA VAL A 162 2.63 -4.90 -5.78
C VAL A 162 1.97 -6.27 -5.96
N ASP A 163 0.70 -6.29 -6.31
CA ASP A 163 -0.08 -7.52 -6.47
C ASP A 163 -0.07 -8.06 -7.90
N VAL A 164 0.72 -7.45 -8.78
CA VAL A 164 0.76 -7.80 -10.21
C VAL A 164 2.16 -8.28 -10.59
N ASN A 165 2.26 -9.48 -11.13
CA ASN A 165 3.49 -10.04 -11.67
C ASN A 165 3.40 -10.20 -13.19
N LEU A 166 4.52 -9.91 -13.87
CA LEU A 166 4.66 -10.24 -15.28
C LEU A 166 4.64 -11.75 -15.46
N VAL A 167 3.86 -12.22 -16.40
CA VAL A 167 3.85 -13.63 -16.83
C VAL A 167 4.81 -13.77 -18.02
N ALA A 168 5.79 -14.59 -17.81
CA ALA A 168 6.75 -14.88 -18.87
C ALA A 168 6.12 -15.68 -20.03
#